data_694a5bb32806924e01b88f6e5f39f119
#
_entry.id   694a5bb32806924e01b88f6e5f39f119
#
_cell.length_a   1.000
_cell.length_b   1.000
_cell.length_c   1.000
_cell.angle_alpha   90.00
_cell.angle_beta   90.00
_cell.angle_gamma   90.00
#
_symmetry.space_group_name_H-M   'P 1'
#
loop_
_entity.id
_entity.type
_entity.pdbx_description
1 polymer ?
#
loop_
_entity_poly.entity_id
_entity_poly.type
_entity_poly.pdbx_seq_one_letter_code
_entity_poly.pdbx_strand_id
1 'polypeptide(L)'
;MADVKTDSISSTEFGKLFFEFKPRFIALAYRYVRDRETAEDLVSDSFMTFWEMHETLPADINVPAYILTSVKNRCLNHLNAQIRHRRAEQDMHSTLTRRLQADVRSLSACDPDLLFSEEIRAILKQAVRKMPKMTRSVFLLSRIRNMTYCEIAAELGISVSHVNFEIRRALNLMRSELKDYLPAVLITLIHSSRW
;
A
#
# COMPACT_ATOMS: atom_id res chain seq x y z
N MET A 1 6.75 -34.57 27.30
CA MET A 1 5.97 -33.78 26.33
C MET A 1 6.67 -32.44 26.25
N ALA A 2 7.39 -32.20 25.15
CA ALA A 2 8.13 -30.96 24.97
C ALA A 2 7.13 -29.92 24.42
N ASP A 3 6.97 -28.81 25.15
CA ASP A 3 6.27 -27.61 24.69
C ASP A 3 7.00 -27.08 23.45
N VAL A 4 6.39 -27.26 22.28
CA VAL A 4 6.78 -26.55 21.07
C VAL A 4 6.36 -25.11 21.33
N LYS A 5 7.29 -24.26 21.83
CA LYS A 5 7.12 -22.81 21.81
C LYS A 5 6.89 -22.38 20.37
N THR A 6 5.68 -22.04 20.05
CA THR A 6 5.34 -21.29 18.86
C THR A 6 6.14 -19.99 18.92
N ASP A 7 7.05 -19.75 17.97
CA ASP A 7 7.79 -18.50 17.87
C ASP A 7 6.80 -17.37 17.50
N SER A 8 6.14 -16.85 18.52
CA SER A 8 5.32 -15.64 18.38
C SER A 8 6.24 -14.45 18.15
N ILE A 9 5.83 -13.52 17.29
CA ILE A 9 6.59 -12.31 16.99
C ILE A 9 6.94 -11.56 18.28
N SER A 10 8.22 -11.24 18.47
CA SER A 10 8.67 -10.50 19.64
C SER A 10 8.24 -9.01 19.56
N SER A 11 8.13 -8.36 20.72
CA SER A 11 7.84 -6.92 20.81
C SER A 11 8.82 -6.06 19.99
N THR A 12 10.09 -6.47 19.92
CA THR A 12 11.12 -5.77 19.15
C THR A 12 10.90 -5.92 17.64
N GLU A 13 10.52 -7.11 17.18
CA GLU A 13 10.20 -7.36 15.75
C GLU A 13 8.92 -6.64 15.35
N PHE A 14 7.90 -6.69 16.20
CA PHE A 14 6.68 -5.91 15.99
C PHE A 14 6.96 -4.41 15.90
N GLY A 15 7.81 -3.88 16.78
CA GLY A 15 8.24 -2.47 16.70
C GLY A 15 8.88 -2.12 15.36
N LYS A 16 9.76 -2.96 14.82
CA LYS A 16 10.36 -2.77 13.50
C LYS A 16 9.31 -2.77 12.39
N LEU A 17 8.40 -3.73 12.39
CA LEU A 17 7.29 -3.80 11.44
C LEU A 17 6.39 -2.57 11.52
N PHE A 18 6.07 -2.13 12.73
CA PHE A 18 5.26 -0.94 12.95
C PHE A 18 5.89 0.31 12.32
N PHE A 19 7.18 0.57 12.60
CA PHE A 19 7.89 1.74 12.04
C PHE A 19 8.05 1.64 10.52
N GLU A 20 8.26 0.45 9.97
CA GLU A 20 8.43 0.25 8.54
C GLU A 20 7.12 0.39 7.76
N PHE A 21 6.04 -0.26 8.23
CA PHE A 21 4.80 -0.40 7.44
C PHE A 21 3.72 0.62 7.79
N LYS A 22 3.68 1.16 9.01
CA LYS A 22 2.65 2.13 9.40
C LYS A 22 2.55 3.33 8.45
N PRO A 23 3.63 4.02 8.06
CA PRO A 23 3.53 5.16 7.14
C PRO A 23 2.97 4.76 5.77
N ARG A 24 3.34 3.57 5.29
CA ARG A 24 2.89 3.03 3.99
C ARG A 24 1.40 2.69 4.02
N PHE A 25 0.95 2.07 5.11
CA PHE A 25 -0.46 1.71 5.28
C PHE A 25 -1.35 2.93 5.48
N ILE A 26 -0.86 3.97 6.20
CA ILE A 26 -1.56 5.26 6.30
C ILE A 26 -1.70 5.91 4.93
N ALA A 27 -0.65 5.94 4.11
CA ALA A 27 -0.71 6.48 2.76
C ALA A 27 -1.73 5.74 1.89
N LEU A 28 -1.80 4.40 2.01
CA LEU A 28 -2.81 3.59 1.33
C LEU A 28 -4.22 3.90 1.83
N ALA A 29 -4.46 3.88 3.15
CA ALA A 29 -5.75 4.16 3.74
C ALA A 29 -6.24 5.57 3.37
N TYR A 30 -5.40 6.58 3.49
CA TYR A 30 -5.69 7.97 3.15
C TYR A 30 -6.19 8.14 1.70
N ARG A 31 -5.65 7.38 0.77
CA ARG A 31 -6.12 7.41 -0.62
C ARG A 31 -7.62 7.18 -0.75
N TYR A 32 -8.14 6.24 0.02
CA TYR A 32 -9.53 5.81 -0.08
C TYR A 32 -10.43 6.61 0.87
N VAL A 33 -9.97 6.80 2.09
CA VAL A 33 -10.73 7.49 3.15
C VAL A 33 -10.71 9.00 2.97
N ARG A 34 -9.59 9.57 2.42
CA ARG A 34 -9.37 11.01 2.14
C ARG A 34 -9.43 11.91 3.37
N ASP A 35 -9.37 11.32 4.52
CA ASP A 35 -9.20 11.99 5.80
C ASP A 35 -8.01 11.36 6.51
N ARG A 36 -7.06 12.21 6.93
CA ARG A 36 -5.79 11.75 7.48
C ARG A 36 -5.96 11.15 8.86
N GLU A 37 -6.75 11.77 9.70
CA GLU A 37 -7.03 11.34 11.06
C GLU A 37 -7.69 9.96 11.03
N THR A 38 -8.77 9.82 10.26
CA THR A 38 -9.42 8.52 10.05
C THR A 38 -8.46 7.46 9.50
N ALA A 39 -7.59 7.81 8.55
CA ALA A 39 -6.62 6.85 8.00
C ALA A 39 -5.60 6.40 9.05
N GLU A 40 -5.10 7.31 9.88
CA GLU A 40 -4.17 7.02 10.98
C GLU A 40 -4.83 6.13 12.05
N ASP A 41 -6.09 6.38 12.38
CA ASP A 41 -6.87 5.58 13.32
C ASP A 41 -7.10 4.16 12.81
N LEU A 42 -7.62 4.01 11.57
CA LEU A 42 -7.87 2.69 10.98
C LEU A 42 -6.61 1.83 10.91
N VAL A 43 -5.47 2.44 10.61
CA VAL A 43 -4.17 1.74 10.57
C VAL A 43 -3.69 1.40 11.96
N SER A 44 -3.76 2.33 12.90
CA SER A 44 -3.35 2.10 14.30
C SER A 44 -4.16 0.98 14.94
N ASP A 45 -5.48 0.99 14.77
CA ASP A 45 -6.39 -0.06 15.20
C ASP A 45 -6.04 -1.44 14.59
N SER A 46 -5.61 -1.45 13.32
CA SER A 46 -5.23 -2.71 12.65
C SER A 46 -3.96 -3.32 13.25
N PHE A 47 -2.97 -2.49 13.60
CA PHE A 47 -1.78 -2.94 14.30
C PHE A 47 -2.09 -3.41 15.73
N MET A 48 -2.96 -2.69 16.45
CA MET A 48 -3.40 -3.08 17.80
C MET A 48 -4.13 -4.42 17.78
N THR A 49 -5.10 -4.58 16.87
CA THR A 49 -5.83 -5.85 16.72
C THR A 49 -4.88 -7.01 16.42
N PHE A 50 -3.87 -6.82 15.56
CA PHE A 50 -2.87 -7.84 15.32
C PHE A 50 -2.10 -8.16 16.60
N TRP A 51 -1.64 -7.13 17.34
CA TRP A 51 -0.87 -7.33 18.57
C TRP A 51 -1.67 -8.07 19.66
N GLU A 52 -2.96 -7.79 19.78
CA GLU A 52 -3.85 -8.48 20.73
C GLU A 52 -4.06 -9.96 20.37
N MET A 53 -3.99 -10.29 19.09
CA MET A 53 -4.26 -11.65 18.59
C MET A 53 -3.01 -12.45 18.22
N HIS A 54 -1.82 -11.84 18.22
CA HIS A 54 -0.61 -12.42 17.62
C HIS A 54 -0.22 -13.80 18.17
N GLU A 55 -0.50 -14.08 19.45
CA GLU A 55 -0.22 -15.38 20.08
C GLU A 55 -1.18 -16.48 19.60
N THR A 56 -2.34 -16.13 19.06
CA THR A 56 -3.36 -17.07 18.59
C THR A 56 -3.24 -17.36 17.10
N LEU A 57 -2.42 -16.59 16.37
CA LEU A 57 -2.24 -16.72 14.94
C LEU A 57 -1.21 -17.81 14.60
N PRO A 58 -1.32 -18.45 13.41
CA PRO A 58 -0.31 -19.41 12.96
C PRO A 58 1.09 -18.77 12.89
N ALA A 59 2.13 -19.53 13.25
CA ALA A 59 3.52 -19.05 13.29
C ALA A 59 4.06 -18.66 11.89
N ASP A 60 3.52 -19.23 10.82
CA ASP A 60 3.91 -19.00 9.44
C ASP A 60 3.15 -17.86 8.76
N ILE A 61 2.33 -17.11 9.51
CA ILE A 61 1.53 -16.03 8.93
C ILE A 61 2.42 -14.90 8.38
N ASN A 62 2.06 -14.40 7.22
CA ASN A 62 2.66 -13.18 6.66
C ASN A 62 2.10 -11.95 7.39
N VAL A 63 2.78 -11.50 8.44
CA VAL A 63 2.33 -10.44 9.34
C VAL A 63 1.99 -9.13 8.61
N PRO A 64 2.83 -8.60 7.71
CA PRO A 64 2.48 -7.41 6.93
C PRO A 64 1.22 -7.58 6.09
N ALA A 65 1.03 -8.75 5.46
CA ALA A 65 -0.16 -9.04 4.66
C ALA A 65 -1.42 -9.12 5.54
N TYR A 66 -1.33 -9.75 6.69
CA TYR A 66 -2.43 -9.84 7.66
C TYR A 66 -2.88 -8.46 8.14
N ILE A 67 -1.93 -7.60 8.56
CA ILE A 67 -2.23 -6.24 9.01
C ILE A 67 -2.84 -5.42 7.86
N LEU A 68 -2.28 -5.53 6.64
CA LEU A 68 -2.82 -4.82 5.48
C LEU A 68 -4.23 -5.30 5.13
N THR A 69 -4.54 -6.58 5.29
CA THR A 69 -5.90 -7.13 5.14
C THR A 69 -6.85 -6.50 6.15
N SER A 70 -6.43 -6.35 7.40
CA SER A 70 -7.20 -5.65 8.44
C SER A 70 -7.46 -4.20 8.07
N VAL A 71 -6.42 -3.46 7.64
CA VAL A 71 -6.53 -2.06 7.17
C VAL A 71 -7.51 -1.97 5.99
N LYS A 72 -7.37 -2.85 4.97
CA LYS A 72 -8.26 -2.92 3.83
C LYS A 72 -9.73 -3.09 4.26
N ASN A 73 -9.99 -4.06 5.13
CA ASN A 73 -11.33 -4.36 5.59
C ASN A 73 -11.95 -3.20 6.38
N ARG A 74 -11.17 -2.53 7.23
CA ARG A 74 -11.61 -1.34 7.97
C ARG A 74 -11.91 -0.17 7.02
N CYS A 75 -11.07 0.08 6.02
CA CYS A 75 -11.33 1.08 4.98
C CYS A 75 -12.61 0.76 4.18
N LEU A 76 -12.81 -0.51 3.79
CA LEU A 76 -14.02 -0.94 3.09
C LEU A 76 -15.29 -0.72 3.94
N ASN A 77 -15.22 -1.04 5.23
CA ASN A 77 -16.33 -0.80 6.15
C ASN A 77 -16.66 0.69 6.28
N HIS A 78 -15.63 1.55 6.39
CA HIS A 78 -15.79 3.00 6.43
C HIS A 78 -16.46 3.54 5.15
N LEU A 79 -15.95 3.16 3.97
CA LEU A 79 -16.51 3.57 2.68
C LEU A 79 -17.96 3.10 2.50
N ASN A 80 -18.24 1.85 2.86
CA ASN A 80 -19.60 1.30 2.79
C ASN A 80 -20.56 2.02 3.77
N ALA A 81 -20.09 2.42 4.95
CA ALA A 81 -20.87 3.24 5.88
C ALA A 81 -21.20 4.60 5.26
N GLN A 82 -20.25 5.27 4.61
CA GLN A 82 -20.49 6.53 3.91
C GLN A 82 -21.51 6.36 2.75
N ILE A 83 -21.42 5.27 1.98
CA ILE A 83 -22.39 4.98 0.92
C ILE A 83 -23.80 4.77 1.50
N ARG A 84 -23.93 4.02 2.61
CA ARG A 84 -25.22 3.82 3.27
C ARG A 84 -25.82 5.12 3.76
N HIS A 85 -25.03 5.99 4.39
CA HIS A 85 -25.47 7.30 4.87
C HIS A 85 -26.02 8.15 3.71
N ARG A 86 -25.27 8.26 2.61
CA ARG A 86 -25.71 9.02 1.43
C ARG A 86 -26.95 8.44 0.75
N ARG A 87 -27.12 7.12 0.78
CA ARG A 87 -28.36 6.48 0.28
C ARG A 87 -29.57 6.87 1.12
N ALA A 88 -29.40 6.95 2.44
CA ALA A 88 -30.45 7.43 3.35
C ALA A 88 -30.81 8.90 3.10
N GLU A 89 -29.85 9.72 2.66
CA GLU A 89 -30.03 11.13 2.27
C GLU A 89 -30.59 11.31 0.84
N GLN A 90 -30.96 10.23 0.14
CA GLN A 90 -31.46 10.22 -1.24
C GLN A 90 -30.45 10.74 -2.30
N ASP A 91 -29.19 10.88 -1.96
CA ASP A 91 -28.12 11.34 -2.86
C ASP A 91 -27.46 10.18 -3.64
N MET A 92 -28.33 9.32 -4.24
CA MET A 92 -27.87 8.08 -4.88
C MET A 92 -27.11 8.29 -6.20
N HIS A 93 -27.32 9.40 -6.87
CA HIS A 93 -26.77 9.67 -8.21
C HIS A 93 -25.65 10.70 -8.22
N SER A 94 -25.20 11.15 -7.05
CA SER A 94 -24.11 12.13 -6.99
C SER A 94 -22.80 11.57 -7.53
N THR A 95 -22.00 12.45 -8.10
CA THR A 95 -20.62 12.13 -8.55
C THR A 95 -19.80 11.51 -7.42
N LEU A 96 -20.06 11.94 -6.19
CA LEU A 96 -19.36 11.46 -5.00
C LEU A 96 -19.74 10.02 -4.64
N THR A 97 -21.02 9.66 -4.72
CA THR A 97 -21.49 8.28 -4.50
C THR A 97 -20.89 7.34 -5.54
N ARG A 98 -20.85 7.72 -6.84
CA ARG A 98 -20.19 6.94 -7.89
C ARG A 98 -18.69 6.75 -7.61
N ARG A 99 -18.02 7.78 -7.12
CA ARG A 99 -16.59 7.73 -6.75
C ARG A 99 -16.36 6.76 -5.59
N LEU A 100 -17.15 6.84 -4.52
CA LEU A 100 -17.07 5.90 -3.39
C LEU A 100 -17.27 4.45 -3.84
N GLN A 101 -18.22 4.17 -4.74
CA GLN A 101 -18.43 2.83 -5.29
C GLN A 101 -17.25 2.35 -6.13
N ALA A 102 -16.57 3.24 -6.87
CA ALA A 102 -15.35 2.92 -7.62
C ALA A 102 -14.18 2.63 -6.67
N ASP A 103 -14.03 3.42 -5.61
CA ASP A 103 -13.01 3.23 -4.58
C ASP A 103 -13.20 1.89 -3.84
N VAL A 104 -14.44 1.52 -3.48
CA VAL A 104 -14.78 0.20 -2.89
C VAL A 104 -14.39 -0.94 -3.85
N ARG A 105 -14.73 -0.86 -5.13
CA ARG A 105 -14.38 -1.89 -6.12
C ARG A 105 -12.87 -2.04 -6.26
N SER A 106 -12.16 -0.92 -6.38
CA SER A 106 -10.69 -0.90 -6.49
C SER A 106 -10.02 -1.52 -5.27
N LEU A 107 -10.46 -1.12 -4.06
CA LEU A 107 -9.88 -1.64 -2.82
C LEU A 107 -10.23 -3.11 -2.59
N SER A 108 -11.43 -3.56 -2.96
CA SER A 108 -11.85 -4.97 -2.87
C SER A 108 -10.98 -5.89 -3.73
N ALA A 109 -10.54 -5.40 -4.90
CA ALA A 109 -9.67 -6.14 -5.81
C ALA A 109 -8.20 -6.23 -5.33
N CYS A 110 -7.82 -5.49 -4.28
CA CYS A 110 -6.48 -5.60 -3.70
C CYS A 110 -6.35 -6.91 -2.91
N ASP A 111 -5.35 -7.71 -3.26
CA ASP A 111 -5.00 -8.91 -2.51
C ASP A 111 -3.67 -8.71 -1.76
N PRO A 112 -3.71 -8.54 -0.43
CA PRO A 112 -2.51 -8.33 0.37
C PRO A 112 -1.52 -9.51 0.37
N ASP A 113 -2.00 -10.75 0.31
CA ASP A 113 -1.14 -11.93 0.31
C ASP A 113 -0.31 -11.99 -0.98
N LEU A 114 -0.91 -11.66 -2.11
CA LEU A 114 -0.17 -11.51 -3.36
C LEU A 114 0.88 -10.41 -3.29
N LEU A 115 0.59 -9.27 -2.65
CA LEU A 115 1.53 -8.14 -2.54
C LEU A 115 2.81 -8.49 -1.78
N PHE A 116 2.72 -9.40 -0.82
CA PHE A 116 3.84 -9.80 0.03
C PHE A 116 4.43 -11.16 -0.35
N SER A 117 3.95 -11.80 -1.43
CA SER A 117 4.50 -13.06 -1.89
C SER A 117 5.95 -12.91 -2.38
N GLU A 118 6.78 -13.93 -2.12
CA GLU A 118 8.17 -13.97 -2.60
C GLU A 118 8.26 -13.90 -4.13
N GLU A 119 7.28 -14.46 -4.83
CA GLU A 119 7.20 -14.43 -6.29
C GLU A 119 7.07 -12.98 -6.80
N ILE A 120 6.14 -12.19 -6.25
CA ILE A 120 5.98 -10.78 -6.64
C ILE A 120 7.21 -9.96 -6.27
N ARG A 121 7.82 -10.20 -5.09
CA ARG A 121 9.07 -9.54 -4.71
C ARG A 121 10.19 -9.85 -5.70
N ALA A 122 10.31 -11.09 -6.15
CA ALA A 122 11.30 -11.49 -7.16
C ALA A 122 11.06 -10.79 -8.51
N ILE A 123 9.80 -10.75 -8.98
CA ILE A 123 9.41 -10.07 -10.22
C ILE A 123 9.70 -8.57 -10.12
N LEU A 124 9.32 -7.91 -9.01
CA LEU A 124 9.61 -6.49 -8.78
C LEU A 124 11.11 -6.19 -8.80
N LYS A 125 11.91 -7.02 -8.12
CA LYS A 125 13.37 -6.90 -8.10
C LYS A 125 13.98 -7.04 -9.50
N GLN A 126 13.45 -7.97 -10.29
CA GLN A 126 13.88 -8.17 -11.68
C GLN A 126 13.47 -6.99 -12.57
N ALA A 127 12.24 -6.50 -12.45
CA ALA A 127 11.76 -5.32 -13.18
C ALA A 127 12.63 -4.09 -12.92
N VAL A 128 12.96 -3.82 -11.65
CA VAL A 128 13.88 -2.73 -11.27
C VAL A 128 15.26 -2.92 -11.88
N ARG A 129 15.79 -4.14 -11.92
CA ARG A 129 17.11 -4.44 -12.54
C ARG A 129 17.12 -4.19 -14.04
N LYS A 130 16.02 -4.44 -14.73
CA LYS A 130 15.86 -4.21 -16.18
C LYS A 130 15.71 -2.72 -16.54
N MET A 131 15.41 -1.85 -15.59
CA MET A 131 15.28 -0.41 -15.84
C MET A 131 16.60 0.20 -16.29
N PRO A 132 16.59 1.13 -17.27
CA PRO A 132 17.75 1.98 -17.58
C PRO A 132 18.25 2.70 -16.33
N LYS A 133 19.55 3.01 -16.27
CA LYS A 133 20.19 3.59 -15.07
C LYS A 133 19.44 4.82 -14.53
N MET A 134 19.10 5.78 -15.41
CA MET A 134 18.40 7.01 -15.02
C MET A 134 16.99 6.70 -14.49
N THR A 135 16.22 5.90 -15.22
CA THR A 135 14.86 5.48 -14.83
C THR A 135 14.88 4.79 -13.45
N ARG A 136 15.84 3.90 -13.23
CA ARG A 136 16.01 3.18 -11.97
C ARG A 136 16.37 4.13 -10.83
N SER A 137 17.32 5.04 -11.03
CA SER A 137 17.72 6.02 -10.00
C SER A 137 16.54 6.90 -9.60
N VAL A 138 15.83 7.50 -10.55
CA VAL A 138 14.63 8.31 -10.30
C VAL A 138 13.57 7.49 -9.55
N PHE A 139 13.32 6.26 -9.99
CA PHE A 139 12.34 5.37 -9.37
C PHE A 139 12.70 5.04 -7.91
N LEU A 140 13.96 4.68 -7.63
CA LEU A 140 14.42 4.35 -6.28
C LEU A 140 14.41 5.56 -5.34
N LEU A 141 14.84 6.73 -5.81
CA LEU A 141 14.78 7.98 -5.03
C LEU A 141 13.34 8.32 -4.65
N SER A 142 12.41 8.20 -5.60
CA SER A 142 11.00 8.46 -5.35
C SER A 142 10.35 7.43 -4.41
N ARG A 143 10.64 6.13 -4.58
CA ARG A 143 9.90 5.04 -3.90
C ARG A 143 10.53 4.55 -2.61
N ILE A 144 11.85 4.55 -2.51
CA ILE A 144 12.57 4.09 -1.32
C ILE A 144 12.94 5.25 -0.42
N ARG A 145 13.41 6.37 -1.00
CA ARG A 145 13.78 7.56 -0.23
C ARG A 145 12.65 8.57 -0.02
N ASN A 146 11.47 8.32 -0.61
CA ASN A 146 10.28 9.18 -0.53
C ASN A 146 10.54 10.65 -0.94
N MET A 147 11.50 10.88 -1.83
CA MET A 147 11.83 12.21 -2.32
C MET A 147 10.75 12.75 -3.25
N THR A 148 10.48 14.05 -3.15
CA THR A 148 9.63 14.77 -4.08
C THR A 148 10.29 14.90 -5.45
N TYR A 149 9.54 15.17 -6.49
CA TYR A 149 10.08 15.34 -7.84
C TYR A 149 11.02 16.55 -7.95
N CYS A 150 10.79 17.59 -7.16
CA CYS A 150 11.69 18.74 -7.09
C CYS A 150 13.04 18.37 -6.45
N GLU A 151 13.05 17.61 -5.37
CA GLU A 151 14.25 17.13 -4.70
C GLU A 151 15.06 16.19 -5.61
N ILE A 152 14.36 15.25 -6.30
CA ILE A 152 15.00 14.34 -7.26
C ILE A 152 15.63 15.12 -8.43
N ALA A 153 14.91 16.13 -8.95
CA ALA A 153 15.41 16.98 -10.01
C ALA A 153 16.68 17.71 -9.59
N ALA A 154 16.72 18.27 -8.37
CA ALA A 154 17.89 18.95 -7.81
C ALA A 154 19.05 17.96 -7.58
N GLU A 155 18.79 16.76 -7.01
CA GLU A 155 19.83 15.78 -6.73
C GLU A 155 20.49 15.21 -7.99
N LEU A 156 19.69 14.98 -9.04
CA LEU A 156 20.18 14.39 -10.30
C LEU A 156 20.57 15.41 -11.35
N GLY A 157 20.39 16.72 -11.10
CA GLY A 157 20.70 17.79 -12.06
C GLY A 157 19.83 17.75 -13.32
N ILE A 158 18.56 17.33 -13.21
CA ILE A 158 17.62 17.21 -14.32
C ILE A 158 16.36 18.05 -14.07
N SER A 159 15.55 18.29 -15.10
CA SER A 159 14.28 19.01 -14.94
C SER A 159 13.21 18.15 -14.26
N VAL A 160 12.25 18.78 -13.57
CA VAL A 160 11.07 18.10 -12.98
C VAL A 160 10.25 17.36 -14.06
N SER A 161 10.17 17.93 -15.26
CA SER A 161 9.53 17.27 -16.41
C SER A 161 10.24 15.98 -16.81
N HIS A 162 11.57 15.96 -16.74
CA HIS A 162 12.37 14.74 -16.99
C HIS A 162 12.15 13.69 -15.87
N VAL A 163 12.06 14.11 -14.61
CA VAL A 163 11.68 13.21 -13.50
C VAL A 163 10.33 12.57 -13.77
N ASN A 164 9.31 13.35 -14.14
CA ASN A 164 7.99 12.84 -14.51
C ASN A 164 8.03 11.84 -15.67
N PHE A 165 8.81 12.12 -16.71
CA PHE A 165 9.00 11.20 -17.82
C PHE A 165 9.59 9.86 -17.36
N GLU A 166 10.65 9.89 -16.55
CA GLU A 166 11.32 8.68 -16.06
C GLU A 166 10.42 7.88 -15.10
N ILE A 167 9.62 8.53 -14.27
CA ILE A 167 8.62 7.85 -13.43
C ILE A 167 7.56 7.14 -14.28
N ARG A 168 7.01 7.81 -15.31
CA ARG A 168 6.06 7.17 -16.23
C ARG A 168 6.67 5.97 -16.94
N ARG A 169 7.92 6.09 -17.38
CA ARG A 169 8.69 5.01 -18.00
C ARG A 169 8.88 3.83 -17.04
N ALA A 170 9.27 4.09 -15.79
CA ALA A 170 9.41 3.07 -14.75
C ALA A 170 8.09 2.33 -14.50
N LEU A 171 6.97 3.06 -14.36
CA LEU A 171 5.64 2.48 -14.15
C LEU A 171 5.19 1.63 -15.33
N ASN A 172 5.50 2.02 -16.56
CA ASN A 172 5.17 1.22 -17.75
C ASN A 172 5.98 -0.09 -17.80
N LEU A 173 7.28 -0.05 -17.45
CA LEU A 173 8.11 -1.25 -17.32
C LEU A 173 7.60 -2.17 -16.20
N MET A 174 7.25 -1.62 -15.05
CA MET A 174 6.63 -2.40 -13.98
C MET A 174 5.32 -3.05 -14.45
N ARG A 175 4.49 -2.30 -15.15
CA ARG A 175 3.22 -2.79 -15.69
C ARG A 175 3.40 -3.95 -16.67
N SER A 176 4.42 -3.89 -17.53
CA SER A 176 4.71 -4.94 -18.49
C SER A 176 5.22 -6.25 -17.84
N GLU A 177 6.00 -6.15 -16.76
CA GLU A 177 6.53 -7.30 -16.04
C GLU A 177 5.49 -7.94 -15.09
N LEU A 178 4.51 -7.16 -14.63
CA LEU A 178 3.49 -7.57 -13.66
C LEU A 178 2.11 -7.78 -14.29
N LYS A 179 2.03 -8.05 -15.60
CA LYS A 179 0.75 -8.14 -16.34
C LYS A 179 -0.33 -8.96 -15.65
N ASP A 180 0.06 -10.10 -15.07
CA ASP A 180 -0.86 -11.04 -14.45
C ASP A 180 -1.21 -10.70 -12.99
N TYR A 181 -0.47 -9.76 -12.38
CA TYR A 181 -0.61 -9.33 -10.97
C TYR A 181 -1.07 -7.88 -10.83
N LEU A 182 -1.49 -7.26 -11.93
CA LEU A 182 -1.76 -5.82 -12.06
C LEU A 182 -2.72 -5.19 -11.05
N PRO A 183 -3.84 -5.82 -10.63
CA PRO A 183 -4.76 -5.15 -9.72
C PRO A 183 -4.17 -4.87 -8.35
N ALA A 184 -3.34 -5.79 -7.83
CA ALA A 184 -2.79 -5.72 -6.49
C ALA A 184 -1.58 -4.79 -6.39
N VAL A 185 -0.65 -4.86 -7.35
CA VAL A 185 0.65 -4.17 -7.27
C VAL A 185 0.57 -2.71 -7.71
N LEU A 186 -0.30 -2.38 -8.66
CA LEU A 186 -0.47 -0.99 -9.11
C LEU A 186 -0.99 -0.07 -8.01
N ILE A 187 -1.79 -0.58 -7.10
CA ILE A 187 -2.33 0.20 -5.97
C ILE A 187 -1.20 0.68 -5.06
N THR A 188 -0.18 -0.13 -4.81
CA THR A 188 0.94 0.23 -3.93
C THR A 188 2.02 1.05 -4.62
N LEU A 189 2.28 0.80 -5.92
CA LEU A 189 3.36 1.46 -6.65
C LEU A 189 2.99 2.86 -7.18
N ILE A 190 1.73 3.08 -7.54
CA ILE A 190 1.28 4.39 -8.06
C ILE A 190 1.17 5.43 -6.94
N HIS A 191 1.15 5.02 -5.67
CA HIS A 191 0.67 5.85 -4.55
C HIS A 191 1.70 6.47 -3.64
N SER A 192 2.98 6.26 -3.84
CA SER A 192 3.99 7.05 -3.13
C SER A 192 4.36 8.35 -3.85
N SER A 193 3.64 8.72 -4.92
CA SER A 193 3.83 10.03 -5.55
C SER A 193 3.00 11.06 -4.82
N ARG A 194 3.61 11.83 -3.94
CA ARG A 194 3.08 13.14 -3.55
C ARG A 194 3.22 14.08 -4.75
N TRP A 195 2.09 14.55 -5.22
CA TRP A 195 1.97 15.76 -6.03
C TRP A 195 2.34 16.95 -5.19
#